data_e54a82e82fb4d176856d1c6265c38b08
#
_entry.id   e54a82e82fb4d176856d1c6265c38b08
#
_cell.length_a   1.000
_cell.length_b   1.000
_cell.length_c   1.000
_cell.angle_alpha   90.00
_cell.angle_beta   90.00
_cell.angle_gamma   90.00
#
_symmetry.space_group_name_H-M   'P 1'
#
loop_
_entity.id
_entity.type
_entity.pdbx_description
1 polymer ?
#
loop_
_entity_poly.entity_id
_entity_poly.type
_entity_poly.pdbx_seq_one_letter_code
_entity_poly.pdbx_strand_id
1 'polypeptide(L)'
;FIEAAYDPIKLNYRDGRFYCPAGQHRIYAHMLMHREYIGAELFQSDYTSEIDIFLTQDDNRSKLTPYDRYKAGLAAGKYEDVTLNRICHEYEVKIGTKAKASDTQIGSITTAKGILNQYGEKGLIWIFDIIESAGWKNQIRAFDSRTFRALKRVYSFKPDDLTKQRMINVMSKTTPMNLCATALVAYPTHDVELALSEYLLSTAKGKSLTKMA
;
A
#
# COMPACT_ATOMS: atom_id res chain seq x y z
N PHE A 1 -17.80 29.43 -18.94
CA PHE A 1 -16.97 29.62 -17.74
C PHE A 1 -17.77 30.43 -16.73
N ILE A 2 -18.16 29.84 -15.62
CA ILE A 2 -18.90 30.54 -14.54
C ILE A 2 -17.88 30.87 -13.46
N GLU A 3 -17.50 32.16 -13.37
CA GLU A 3 -16.47 32.65 -12.45
C GLU A 3 -16.84 32.46 -10.98
N ALA A 4 -18.12 32.53 -10.65
CA ALA A 4 -18.65 32.32 -9.29
C ALA A 4 -18.55 30.87 -8.79
N ALA A 5 -18.28 29.92 -9.68
CA ALA A 5 -18.08 28.50 -9.32
C ALA A 5 -16.61 28.11 -9.13
N TYR A 6 -15.72 29.10 -9.16
CA TYR A 6 -14.27 28.87 -9.11
C TYR A 6 -13.73 29.11 -7.72
N ASP A 7 -13.33 28.06 -7.04
CA ASP A 7 -12.53 28.21 -5.81
C ASP A 7 -11.19 28.88 -6.14
N PRO A 8 -10.71 29.83 -5.33
CA PRO A 8 -9.39 30.42 -5.52
C PRO A 8 -8.30 29.32 -5.49
N ILE A 9 -7.20 29.54 -6.21
CA ILE A 9 -6.03 28.67 -6.08
C ILE A 9 -5.38 28.89 -4.72
N LYS A 10 -4.66 27.87 -4.20
CA LYS A 10 -3.90 27.99 -2.96
C LYS A 10 -2.45 28.29 -3.30
N LEU A 11 -1.90 29.40 -2.80
CA LEU A 11 -0.50 29.75 -2.96
C LEU A 11 0.18 29.83 -1.60
N ASN A 12 1.24 29.04 -1.44
CA ASN A 12 2.13 29.11 -0.30
C ASN A 12 3.36 29.97 -0.63
N TYR A 13 3.64 30.95 0.23
CA TYR A 13 4.87 31.74 0.11
C TYR A 13 5.94 31.14 1.02
N ARG A 14 7.03 30.64 0.44
CA ARG A 14 8.13 30.00 1.14
C ARG A 14 9.46 30.26 0.39
N ASP A 15 10.50 30.52 1.11
CA ASP A 15 11.87 30.71 0.56
C ASP A 15 11.94 31.76 -0.56
N GLY A 16 11.17 32.87 -0.42
CA GLY A 16 11.12 33.93 -1.41
C GLY A 16 10.34 33.62 -2.68
N ARG A 17 9.57 32.52 -2.71
CA ARG A 17 8.82 32.04 -3.90
C ARG A 17 7.41 31.63 -3.55
N PHE A 18 6.54 31.67 -4.57
CA PHE A 18 5.19 31.14 -4.48
C PHE A 18 5.15 29.70 -5.01
N TYR A 19 4.57 28.82 -4.22
CA TYR A 19 4.28 27.44 -4.58
C TYR A 19 2.77 27.23 -4.63
N CYS A 20 2.28 26.46 -5.60
CA CYS A 20 0.87 26.19 -5.76
C CYS A 20 0.58 24.74 -5.39
N PRO A 21 0.26 24.43 -4.12
CA PRO A 21 -0.11 23.07 -3.72
C PRO A 21 -1.47 22.65 -4.28
N ALA A 22 -2.33 23.62 -4.65
CA ALA A 22 -3.62 23.32 -5.23
C ALA A 22 -4.09 24.38 -6.22
N GLY A 23 -4.59 23.91 -7.38
CA GLY A 23 -5.12 24.78 -8.42
C GLY A 23 -4.25 24.86 -9.69
N GLN A 24 -3.23 24.04 -9.83
CA GLN A 24 -2.34 24.02 -11.00
C GLN A 24 -3.11 23.93 -12.33
N HIS A 25 -4.11 23.05 -12.43
CA HIS A 25 -4.96 22.94 -13.64
C HIS A 25 -5.77 24.23 -13.89
N ARG A 26 -6.14 24.97 -12.85
CA ARG A 26 -6.83 26.27 -12.98
C ARG A 26 -5.89 27.34 -13.53
N ILE A 27 -4.65 27.38 -13.05
CA ILE A 27 -3.62 28.26 -13.62
C ILE A 27 -3.46 27.97 -15.10
N TYR A 28 -3.29 26.70 -15.47
CA TYR A 28 -3.13 26.29 -16.86
C TYR A 28 -4.34 26.65 -17.72
N ALA A 29 -5.57 26.45 -17.21
CA ALA A 29 -6.78 26.85 -17.92
C ALA A 29 -6.87 28.37 -18.12
N HIS A 30 -6.48 29.18 -17.14
CA HIS A 30 -6.41 30.65 -17.26
C HIS A 30 -5.39 31.08 -18.31
N MET A 31 -4.22 30.44 -18.35
CA MET A 31 -3.21 30.70 -19.38
C MET A 31 -3.73 30.39 -20.78
N LEU A 32 -4.41 29.25 -20.96
CA LEU A 32 -5.00 28.86 -22.27
C LEU A 32 -6.11 29.82 -22.70
N MET A 33 -6.83 30.45 -21.77
CA MET A 33 -7.87 31.44 -22.04
C MET A 33 -7.33 32.87 -22.13
N HIS A 34 -6.01 33.05 -22.12
CA HIS A 34 -5.34 34.36 -22.14
C HIS A 34 -5.84 35.33 -21.06
N ARG A 35 -6.15 34.81 -19.86
CA ARG A 35 -6.54 35.61 -18.71
C ARG A 35 -5.32 36.06 -17.92
N GLU A 36 -5.24 37.35 -17.59
CA GLU A 36 -4.08 37.91 -16.90
C GLU A 36 -4.10 37.66 -15.39
N TYR A 37 -5.29 37.46 -14.80
CA TYR A 37 -5.46 37.36 -13.36
C TYR A 37 -6.20 36.11 -12.94
N ILE A 38 -5.82 35.53 -11.80
CA ILE A 38 -6.50 34.41 -11.16
C ILE A 38 -6.64 34.68 -9.66
N GLY A 39 -7.81 34.40 -9.11
CA GLY A 39 -8.04 34.51 -7.66
C GLY A 39 -7.21 33.50 -6.89
N ALA A 40 -6.50 33.95 -5.84
CA ALA A 40 -5.67 33.12 -5.02
C ALA A 40 -5.87 33.37 -3.53
N GLU A 41 -5.86 32.33 -2.71
CA GLU A 41 -5.65 32.39 -1.26
C GLU A 41 -4.16 32.25 -0.97
N LEU A 42 -3.61 33.27 -0.28
CA LEU A 42 -2.20 33.25 0.12
C LEU A 42 -2.08 32.76 1.56
N PHE A 43 -1.13 31.87 1.78
CA PHE A 43 -0.73 31.45 3.11
C PHE A 43 0.80 31.31 3.18
N GLN A 44 1.31 31.22 4.39
CA GLN A 44 2.73 31.00 4.64
C GLN A 44 2.88 29.83 5.59
N SER A 45 3.52 28.77 5.11
CA SER A 45 3.73 27.55 5.88
C SER A 45 5.01 26.85 5.43
N ASP A 46 5.45 25.90 6.22
CA ASP A 46 6.55 25.01 5.84
C ASP A 46 6.13 23.99 4.77
N TYR A 47 7.10 23.27 4.26
CA TYR A 47 6.88 22.27 3.21
C TYR A 47 5.97 21.12 3.66
N THR A 48 6.03 20.74 4.93
CA THR A 48 5.19 19.65 5.48
C THR A 48 3.71 20.06 5.49
N SER A 49 3.42 21.26 5.97
CA SER A 49 2.06 21.82 5.95
C SER A 49 1.52 21.99 4.52
N GLU A 50 2.38 22.35 3.57
CA GLU A 50 2.02 22.44 2.14
C GLU A 50 1.58 21.06 1.59
N ILE A 51 2.29 19.99 1.96
CA ILE A 51 1.92 18.62 1.59
C ILE A 51 0.60 18.21 2.26
N ASP A 52 0.38 18.57 3.51
CA ASP A 52 -0.88 18.28 4.20
C ASP A 52 -2.07 18.98 3.55
N ILE A 53 -1.91 20.23 3.11
CA ILE A 53 -2.92 20.94 2.31
C ILE A 53 -3.19 20.18 1.01
N PHE A 54 -2.16 19.75 0.28
CA PHE A 54 -2.30 18.94 -0.92
C PHE A 54 -3.07 17.64 -0.65
N LEU A 55 -2.77 16.95 0.45
CA LEU A 55 -3.42 15.69 0.81
C LEU A 55 -4.88 15.84 1.26
N THR A 56 -5.24 16.98 1.88
CA THR A 56 -6.59 17.22 2.43
C THR A 56 -7.58 17.80 1.42
N GLN A 57 -7.12 18.41 0.34
CA GLN A 57 -8.00 19.01 -0.67
C GLN A 57 -8.78 17.99 -1.51
N ASP A 58 -8.53 16.73 -1.32
CA ASP A 58 -8.96 15.65 -2.22
C ASP A 58 -10.31 15.03 -1.87
N ASP A 59 -10.98 15.48 -0.81
CA ASP A 59 -12.26 14.90 -0.41
C ASP A 59 -13.41 15.19 -1.39
N ASN A 60 -13.26 16.18 -2.29
CA ASN A 60 -14.27 16.59 -3.26
C ASN A 60 -13.85 16.48 -4.74
N ARG A 61 -12.64 15.98 -5.05
CA ARG A 61 -12.12 15.84 -6.42
C ARG A 61 -11.44 14.48 -6.58
N SER A 62 -11.08 14.08 -7.80
CA SER A 62 -10.49 12.74 -8.08
C SER A 62 -9.51 12.29 -6.99
N LYS A 63 -9.96 11.32 -6.18
CA LYS A 63 -9.23 10.85 -4.97
C LYS A 63 -7.80 10.49 -5.33
N LEU A 64 -6.83 11.08 -4.61
CA LEU A 64 -5.42 10.68 -4.71
C LEU A 64 -5.27 9.16 -4.57
N THR A 65 -4.51 8.57 -5.47
CA THR A 65 -4.25 7.13 -5.37
C THR A 65 -3.42 6.82 -4.11
N PRO A 66 -3.49 5.60 -3.58
CA PRO A 66 -2.62 5.19 -2.48
C PRO A 66 -1.13 5.43 -2.77
N TYR A 67 -0.72 5.36 -4.03
CA TYR A 67 0.64 5.64 -4.45
C TYR A 67 1.00 7.13 -4.39
N ASP A 68 0.08 8.02 -4.80
CA ASP A 68 0.30 9.47 -4.72
C ASP A 68 0.39 9.91 -3.26
N ARG A 69 -0.50 9.38 -2.39
CA ARG A 69 -0.45 9.62 -0.93
C ARG A 69 0.87 9.13 -0.33
N TYR A 70 1.33 7.96 -0.74
CA TYR A 70 2.63 7.43 -0.31
C TYR A 70 3.78 8.34 -0.75
N LYS A 71 3.82 8.76 -2.02
CA LYS A 71 4.88 9.66 -2.52
C LYS A 71 4.92 11.00 -1.77
N ALA A 72 3.76 11.60 -1.55
CA ALA A 72 3.65 12.82 -0.78
C ALA A 72 4.09 12.62 0.67
N GLY A 73 3.65 11.53 1.31
CA GLY A 73 4.06 11.17 2.67
C GLY A 73 5.56 10.91 2.80
N LEU A 74 6.15 10.24 1.81
CA LEU A 74 7.59 10.01 1.76
C LEU A 74 8.37 11.33 1.65
N ALA A 75 7.92 12.26 0.79
CA ALA A 75 8.50 13.58 0.65
C ALA A 75 8.36 14.44 1.93
N ALA A 76 7.25 14.24 2.68
CA ALA A 76 7.03 14.89 3.97
C ALA A 76 7.76 14.19 5.15
N GLY A 77 8.48 13.09 4.90
CA GLY A 77 9.15 12.34 5.96
C GLY A 77 8.19 11.61 6.90
N LYS A 78 6.93 11.31 6.47
CA LYS A 78 5.98 10.59 7.33
C LYS A 78 6.51 9.20 7.66
N TYR A 79 6.51 8.87 8.95
CA TYR A 79 7.13 7.65 9.49
C TYR A 79 6.73 6.38 8.74
N GLU A 80 5.43 6.18 8.50
CA GLU A 80 4.96 4.94 7.86
C GLU A 80 5.44 4.83 6.40
N ASP A 81 5.53 5.97 5.68
CA ASP A 81 5.95 5.98 4.29
C ASP A 81 7.46 5.79 4.16
N VAL A 82 8.25 6.43 5.04
CA VAL A 82 9.69 6.26 5.11
C VAL A 82 10.05 4.83 5.50
N THR A 83 9.38 4.28 6.51
CA THR A 83 9.62 2.91 6.99
C THR A 83 9.23 1.87 5.94
N LEU A 84 8.06 2.03 5.29
CA LEU A 84 7.64 1.15 4.20
C LEU A 84 8.65 1.19 3.04
N ASN A 85 9.12 2.40 2.67
CA ASN A 85 10.12 2.57 1.62
C ASN A 85 11.43 1.86 1.96
N ARG A 86 11.91 2.00 3.19
CA ARG A 86 13.14 1.35 3.67
C ARG A 86 13.01 -0.17 3.60
N ILE A 87 11.95 -0.74 4.18
CA ILE A 87 11.71 -2.20 4.17
C ILE A 87 11.61 -2.71 2.73
N CYS A 88 10.85 -2.04 1.86
CA CYS A 88 10.76 -2.45 0.46
C CYS A 88 12.12 -2.40 -0.24
N HIS A 89 12.96 -1.41 0.07
CA HIS A 89 14.30 -1.32 -0.49
C HIS A 89 15.21 -2.46 0.02
N GLU A 90 15.17 -2.79 1.31
CA GLU A 90 15.94 -3.89 1.92
C GLU A 90 15.61 -5.25 1.26
N TYR A 91 14.35 -5.47 0.88
CA TYR A 91 13.89 -6.68 0.19
C TYR A 91 13.90 -6.55 -1.35
N GLU A 92 14.42 -5.45 -1.90
CA GLU A 92 14.44 -5.15 -3.35
C GLU A 92 13.06 -5.23 -4.01
N VAL A 93 12.01 -4.84 -3.29
CA VAL A 93 10.63 -4.80 -3.75
C VAL A 93 10.26 -3.38 -4.15
N LYS A 94 9.76 -3.22 -5.37
CA LYS A 94 9.31 -1.91 -5.87
C LYS A 94 7.95 -1.55 -5.29
N ILE A 95 7.71 -0.26 -5.09
CA ILE A 95 6.38 0.26 -4.73
C ILE A 95 5.77 0.88 -5.98
N GLY A 96 4.55 0.49 -6.33
CA GLY A 96 3.94 0.92 -7.57
C GLY A 96 2.48 1.31 -7.49
N THR A 97 1.97 1.89 -8.59
CA THR A 97 0.60 2.41 -8.70
C THR A 97 -0.47 1.31 -8.76
N LYS A 98 -0.10 0.15 -9.28
CA LYS A 98 -0.98 -1.02 -9.40
C LYS A 98 -0.16 -2.26 -9.10
N ALA A 99 -0.72 -3.20 -8.35
CA ALA A 99 -0.21 -4.55 -8.26
C ALA A 99 -0.37 -5.20 -9.65
N LYS A 100 0.61 -5.02 -10.52
CA LYS A 100 0.69 -5.83 -11.72
C LYS A 100 1.05 -7.24 -11.31
N ALA A 101 0.38 -8.19 -11.93
CA ALA A 101 0.52 -9.60 -11.64
C ALA A 101 1.94 -10.14 -11.93
N SER A 102 2.83 -9.39 -12.55
CA SER A 102 4.10 -9.87 -13.09
C SER A 102 5.36 -9.39 -12.41
N ASP A 103 5.26 -8.42 -11.50
CA ASP A 103 6.45 -7.76 -10.99
C ASP A 103 6.65 -7.94 -9.50
N THR A 104 7.91 -7.94 -9.05
CA THR A 104 8.33 -7.78 -7.65
C THR A 104 7.91 -6.39 -7.16
N GLN A 105 6.60 -6.18 -7.11
CA GLN A 105 6.02 -4.87 -6.85
C GLN A 105 4.85 -4.97 -5.87
N ILE A 106 4.92 -4.14 -4.83
CA ILE A 106 3.82 -3.96 -3.90
C ILE A 106 2.85 -2.92 -4.46
N GLY A 107 1.62 -3.34 -4.76
CA GLY A 107 0.52 -2.44 -5.13
C GLY A 107 -0.48 -2.24 -3.99
N SER A 108 -0.34 -3.00 -2.91
CA SER A 108 -1.21 -2.95 -1.72
C SER A 108 -0.64 -2.05 -0.62
N ILE A 109 -0.24 -0.82 -0.97
CA ILE A 109 0.38 0.15 -0.07
C ILE A 109 -0.45 0.35 1.20
N THR A 110 -1.77 0.54 1.05
CA THR A 110 -2.68 0.74 2.19
C THR A 110 -2.68 -0.46 3.14
N THR A 111 -2.63 -1.69 2.60
CA THR A 111 -2.57 -2.91 3.42
C THR A 111 -1.24 -3.00 4.16
N ALA A 112 -0.12 -2.72 3.49
CA ALA A 112 1.21 -2.74 4.10
C ALA A 112 1.34 -1.69 5.22
N LYS A 113 0.87 -0.46 4.99
CA LYS A 113 0.81 0.59 6.02
C LYS A 113 -0.10 0.20 7.18
N GLY A 114 -1.24 -0.44 6.91
CA GLY A 114 -2.12 -0.96 7.95
C GLY A 114 -1.47 -2.05 8.82
N ILE A 115 -0.60 -2.88 8.24
CA ILE A 115 0.19 -3.87 8.99
C ILE A 115 1.24 -3.16 9.84
N LEU A 116 1.96 -2.20 9.26
CA LEU A 116 2.96 -1.41 9.95
C LEU A 116 2.36 -0.67 11.15
N ASN A 117 1.20 -0.04 10.99
CA ASN A 117 0.53 0.69 12.07
C ASN A 117 0.02 -0.23 13.18
N GLN A 118 -0.42 -1.45 12.85
CA GLN A 118 -0.98 -2.37 13.83
C GLN A 118 0.08 -3.21 14.56
N TYR A 119 1.14 -3.62 13.85
CA TYR A 119 2.13 -4.58 14.36
C TYR A 119 3.56 -4.06 14.33
N GLY A 120 3.76 -2.81 13.92
CA GLY A 120 5.08 -2.22 13.76
C GLY A 120 5.88 -2.85 12.63
N GLU A 121 7.14 -2.48 12.57
CA GLU A 121 8.10 -2.99 11.56
C GLU A 121 8.24 -4.52 11.63
N LYS A 122 8.26 -5.08 12.83
CA LYS A 122 8.40 -6.53 13.04
C LYS A 122 7.33 -7.34 12.32
N GLY A 123 6.07 -6.88 12.34
CA GLY A 123 4.98 -7.55 11.66
C GLY A 123 5.11 -7.50 10.13
N LEU A 124 5.54 -6.37 9.59
CA LEU A 124 5.74 -6.23 8.15
C LEU A 124 6.97 -7.01 7.68
N ILE A 125 8.09 -6.91 8.38
CA ILE A 125 9.33 -7.68 8.10
C ILE A 125 9.05 -9.18 8.13
N TRP A 126 8.30 -9.67 9.13
CA TRP A 126 7.95 -11.09 9.22
C TRP A 126 7.21 -11.59 7.96
N ILE A 127 6.33 -10.77 7.39
CA ILE A 127 5.62 -11.11 6.14
C ILE A 127 6.58 -11.14 4.96
N PHE A 128 7.46 -10.15 4.84
CA PHE A 128 8.45 -10.10 3.77
C PHE A 128 9.42 -11.27 3.83
N ASP A 129 9.91 -11.61 5.01
CA ASP A 129 10.77 -12.78 5.25
C ASP A 129 10.14 -14.08 4.76
N ILE A 130 8.84 -14.28 5.03
CA ILE A 130 8.13 -15.48 4.60
C ILE A 130 8.02 -15.52 3.08
N ILE A 131 7.64 -14.41 2.44
CA ILE A 131 7.50 -14.33 1.00
C ILE A 131 8.86 -14.61 0.32
N GLU A 132 9.93 -14.02 0.82
CA GLU A 132 11.28 -14.21 0.30
C GLU A 132 11.77 -15.64 0.54
N SER A 133 11.69 -16.15 1.79
CA SER A 133 12.15 -17.49 2.16
C SER A 133 11.37 -18.60 1.48
N ALA A 134 10.11 -18.36 1.13
CA ALA A 134 9.30 -19.29 0.33
C ALA A 134 9.64 -19.25 -1.17
N GLY A 135 10.54 -18.37 -1.61
CA GLY A 135 10.89 -18.20 -3.03
C GLY A 135 9.78 -17.51 -3.85
N TRP A 136 8.88 -16.81 -3.19
CA TRP A 136 7.75 -16.15 -3.85
C TRP A 136 8.05 -14.75 -4.39
N LYS A 137 9.16 -14.14 -3.99
CA LYS A 137 9.51 -12.75 -4.29
C LYS A 137 9.22 -12.32 -5.73
N ASN A 138 9.55 -13.16 -6.71
CA ASN A 138 9.38 -12.89 -8.14
C ASN A 138 8.15 -13.58 -8.75
N GLN A 139 7.22 -14.05 -7.92
CA GLN A 139 6.05 -14.75 -8.40
C GLN A 139 4.82 -13.82 -8.44
N ILE A 140 3.96 -14.09 -9.41
CA ILE A 140 2.68 -13.39 -9.57
C ILE A 140 1.88 -13.46 -8.25
N ARG A 141 1.36 -12.31 -7.78
CA ARG A 141 0.55 -12.16 -6.56
C ARG A 141 1.27 -12.38 -5.23
N ALA A 142 2.59 -12.51 -5.21
CA ALA A 142 3.33 -12.63 -3.95
C ALA A 142 3.06 -11.43 -3.02
N PHE A 143 3.04 -10.22 -3.58
CA PHE A 143 2.79 -8.96 -2.88
C PHE A 143 1.37 -8.39 -3.07
N ASP A 144 0.40 -9.26 -3.38
CA ASP A 144 -1.02 -8.92 -3.46
C ASP A 144 -1.60 -8.64 -2.06
N SER A 145 -2.62 -7.80 -1.98
CA SER A 145 -3.33 -7.49 -0.74
C SER A 145 -3.88 -8.72 -0.03
N ARG A 146 -4.31 -9.75 -0.77
CA ARG A 146 -4.82 -11.01 -0.22
C ARG A 146 -3.73 -11.79 0.50
N THR A 147 -2.55 -11.92 -0.13
CA THR A 147 -1.39 -12.55 0.50
C THR A 147 -0.99 -11.83 1.78
N PHE A 148 -0.89 -10.49 1.72
CA PHE A 148 -0.58 -9.69 2.91
C PHE A 148 -1.60 -9.85 4.03
N ARG A 149 -2.90 -9.81 3.72
CA ARG A 149 -3.95 -9.95 4.73
C ARG A 149 -4.00 -11.35 5.32
N ALA A 150 -3.81 -12.39 4.51
CA ALA A 150 -3.74 -13.75 5.00
C ALA A 150 -2.55 -13.95 5.94
N LEU A 151 -1.35 -13.51 5.56
CA LEU A 151 -0.16 -13.59 6.41
C LEU A 151 -0.27 -12.71 7.67
N LYS A 152 -0.86 -11.50 7.55
CA LYS A 152 -1.21 -10.66 8.69
C LYS A 152 -2.09 -11.38 9.69
N ARG A 153 -3.13 -12.09 9.20
CA ARG A 153 -4.03 -12.86 10.05
C ARG A 153 -3.29 -13.98 10.77
N VAL A 154 -2.40 -14.71 10.07
CA VAL A 154 -1.55 -15.71 10.72
C VAL A 154 -0.66 -15.09 11.78
N TYR A 155 0.00 -13.97 11.47
CA TYR A 155 0.83 -13.24 12.42
C TYR A 155 0.06 -12.85 13.69
N SER A 156 -1.19 -12.42 13.56
CA SER A 156 -2.02 -12.04 14.71
C SER A 156 -2.34 -13.20 15.65
N PHE A 157 -2.35 -14.43 15.14
CA PHE A 157 -2.65 -15.62 15.95
C PHE A 157 -1.39 -16.33 16.48
N LYS A 158 -0.35 -16.39 15.67
CA LYS A 158 0.80 -17.22 16.00
C LYS A 158 2.08 -16.82 15.25
N PRO A 159 2.77 -15.77 15.67
CA PRO A 159 3.96 -15.24 15.02
C PRO A 159 5.26 -16.00 15.35
N ASP A 160 5.18 -17.20 15.96
CA ASP A 160 6.35 -17.96 16.37
C ASP A 160 7.16 -18.54 15.19
N ASP A 161 8.46 -18.78 15.41
CA ASP A 161 9.39 -19.24 14.40
C ASP A 161 9.04 -20.63 13.83
N LEU A 162 8.47 -21.51 14.66
CA LEU A 162 8.05 -22.84 14.22
C LEU A 162 6.89 -22.75 13.22
N THR A 163 5.92 -21.90 13.50
CA THR A 163 4.81 -21.60 12.58
C THR A 163 5.33 -20.97 11.30
N LYS A 164 6.24 -19.99 11.40
CA LYS A 164 6.90 -19.34 10.26
C LYS A 164 7.57 -20.37 9.38
N GLN A 165 8.42 -21.25 9.94
CA GLN A 165 9.15 -22.27 9.19
C GLN A 165 8.23 -23.28 8.50
N ARG A 166 7.18 -23.72 9.17
CA ARG A 166 6.20 -24.65 8.59
C ARG A 166 5.44 -24.04 7.43
N MET A 167 5.06 -22.76 7.53
CA MET A 167 4.43 -22.05 6.43
C MET A 167 5.38 -21.90 5.24
N ILE A 168 6.64 -21.51 5.47
CA ILE A 168 7.65 -21.44 4.41
C ILE A 168 7.77 -22.77 3.69
N ASN A 169 7.80 -23.89 4.42
CA ASN A 169 7.87 -25.23 3.84
C ASN A 169 6.63 -25.60 2.99
N VAL A 170 5.46 -25.10 3.32
CA VAL A 170 4.25 -25.29 2.52
C VAL A 170 4.27 -24.38 1.29
N MET A 171 4.57 -23.12 1.49
CA MET A 171 4.56 -22.09 0.45
C MET A 171 5.64 -22.35 -0.62
N SER A 172 6.84 -22.80 -0.22
CA SER A 172 7.95 -23.08 -1.16
C SER A 172 7.67 -24.20 -2.16
N LYS A 173 6.68 -25.05 -1.90
CA LYS A 173 6.30 -26.17 -2.79
C LYS A 173 5.29 -25.76 -3.87
N THR A 174 4.81 -24.53 -3.86
CA THR A 174 3.73 -24.10 -4.74
C THR A 174 3.83 -22.60 -5.04
N THR A 175 3.02 -22.12 -5.97
CA THR A 175 2.91 -20.70 -6.28
C THR A 175 1.84 -20.00 -5.44
N PRO A 176 1.86 -18.66 -5.29
CA PRO A 176 0.79 -17.94 -4.61
C PRO A 176 -0.60 -18.23 -5.17
N MET A 177 -0.73 -18.32 -6.51
CA MET A 177 -2.00 -18.61 -7.17
C MET A 177 -2.51 -20.01 -6.85
N ASN A 178 -1.65 -21.02 -6.97
CA ASN A 178 -2.00 -22.40 -6.71
C ASN A 178 -2.36 -22.62 -5.24
N LEU A 179 -1.63 -21.98 -4.32
CA LEU A 179 -1.93 -22.07 -2.90
C LEU A 179 -3.29 -21.46 -2.57
N CYS A 180 -3.62 -20.31 -3.16
CA CYS A 180 -4.96 -19.72 -3.02
C CYS A 180 -6.06 -20.66 -3.55
N ALA A 181 -5.86 -21.26 -4.71
CA ALA A 181 -6.82 -22.21 -5.29
C ALA A 181 -7.00 -23.45 -4.37
N THR A 182 -5.89 -24.02 -3.88
CA THR A 182 -5.92 -25.15 -2.93
C THR A 182 -6.65 -24.79 -1.65
N ALA A 183 -6.39 -23.59 -1.12
CA ALA A 183 -7.05 -23.11 0.09
C ALA A 183 -8.57 -22.94 -0.09
N LEU A 184 -9.03 -22.42 -1.24
CA LEU A 184 -10.45 -22.31 -1.56
C LEU A 184 -11.14 -23.65 -1.72
N VAL A 185 -10.45 -24.66 -2.25
CA VAL A 185 -10.97 -26.04 -2.30
C VAL A 185 -11.12 -26.63 -0.90
N ALA A 186 -10.15 -26.36 -0.01
CA ALA A 186 -10.21 -26.83 1.38
C ALA A 186 -11.26 -26.08 2.23
N TYR A 187 -11.54 -24.82 1.91
CA TYR A 187 -12.47 -23.94 2.64
C TYR A 187 -13.42 -23.21 1.68
N PRO A 188 -14.36 -23.91 1.04
CA PRO A 188 -15.17 -23.38 -0.07
C PRO A 188 -16.15 -22.28 0.33
N THR A 189 -16.45 -22.15 1.61
CA THR A 189 -17.37 -21.11 2.15
C THR A 189 -16.66 -19.82 2.53
N HIS A 190 -15.32 -19.80 2.45
CA HIS A 190 -14.51 -18.66 2.86
C HIS A 190 -14.11 -17.80 1.65
N ASP A 191 -13.90 -16.51 1.88
CA ASP A 191 -13.18 -15.71 0.89
C ASP A 191 -11.71 -16.16 0.80
N VAL A 192 -11.01 -15.69 -0.26
CA VAL A 192 -9.62 -16.12 -0.54
C VAL A 192 -8.66 -15.83 0.62
N GLU A 193 -8.85 -14.70 1.29
CA GLU A 193 -7.99 -14.26 2.40
C GLU A 193 -8.14 -15.15 3.61
N LEU A 194 -9.37 -15.41 4.00
CA LEU A 194 -9.71 -16.27 5.13
C LEU A 194 -9.32 -17.72 4.82
N ALA A 195 -9.68 -18.24 3.64
CA ALA A 195 -9.32 -19.59 3.22
C ALA A 195 -7.80 -19.80 3.26
N LEU A 196 -7.02 -18.87 2.71
CA LEU A 196 -5.56 -18.96 2.70
C LEU A 196 -4.98 -18.92 4.12
N SER A 197 -5.48 -18.05 4.99
CA SER A 197 -5.01 -17.98 6.38
C SER A 197 -5.33 -19.24 7.17
N GLU A 198 -6.54 -19.79 7.06
CA GLU A 198 -6.94 -21.04 7.73
C GLU A 198 -6.15 -22.23 7.19
N TYR A 199 -5.93 -22.30 5.88
CA TYR A 199 -5.10 -23.34 5.26
C TYR A 199 -3.67 -23.32 5.81
N LEU A 200 -3.03 -22.15 5.84
CA LEU A 200 -1.68 -21.98 6.39
C LEU A 200 -1.62 -22.33 7.88
N LEU A 201 -2.59 -21.90 8.68
CA LEU A 201 -2.66 -22.22 10.11
C LEU A 201 -2.88 -23.71 10.36
N SER A 202 -3.72 -24.38 9.58
CA SER A 202 -3.99 -25.81 9.72
C SER A 202 -2.76 -26.64 9.36
N THR A 203 -2.07 -26.31 8.30
CA THR A 203 -0.85 -27.00 7.87
C THR A 203 0.32 -26.72 8.83
N ALA A 204 0.41 -25.51 9.38
CA ALA A 204 1.39 -25.18 10.40
C ALA A 204 1.17 -25.95 11.73
N LYS A 205 -0.06 -26.35 12.03
CA LYS A 205 -0.38 -27.19 13.20
C LYS A 205 -0.05 -28.67 13.03
N GLY A 206 0.43 -29.06 11.83
CA GLY A 206 0.78 -30.47 11.53
C GLY A 206 -0.44 -31.38 11.35
N LYS A 207 -1.63 -30.86 11.19
CA LYS A 207 -2.82 -31.62 10.81
C LYS A 207 -2.83 -31.76 9.29
N SER A 208 -2.46 -32.94 8.80
CA SER A 208 -2.68 -33.31 7.39
C SER A 208 -4.18 -33.24 7.10
N LEU A 209 -4.57 -32.44 6.09
CA LEU A 209 -5.94 -32.36 5.59
C LEU A 209 -6.38 -33.61 4.81
N THR A 210 -5.64 -34.72 4.92
CA THR A 210 -5.86 -35.95 4.15
C THR A 210 -7.06 -36.79 4.63
N LYS A 211 -7.96 -36.25 5.43
CA LYS A 211 -9.21 -36.96 5.79
C LYS A 211 -10.38 -36.00 5.89
N MET A 212 -10.88 -35.51 4.77
CA MET A 212 -12.26 -35.11 4.57
C MET A 212 -12.62 -35.40 3.10
N ALA A 213 -12.73 -36.67 2.77
CA ALA A 213 -13.48 -37.18 1.62
C ALA A 213 -14.72 -37.84 2.16
#